data_8d66b5d5db0e29793ada51ac6141395c
#
_entry.id   8d66b5d5db0e29793ada51ac6141395c
#
_cell.length_a   1.000
_cell.length_b   1.000
_cell.length_c   1.000
_cell.angle_alpha   90.00
_cell.angle_beta   90.00
_cell.angle_gamma   90.00
#
_symmetry.space_group_name_H-M   'P 1'
#
loop_
_entity.id
_entity.type
_entity.pdbx_description
1 polymer ?
#
loop_
_entity_poly.entity_id
_entity_poly.type
_entity_poly.pdbx_seq_one_letter_code
_entity_poly.pdbx_strand_id
1 'polypeptide(L)'
;MEKNQNLFPRSHFKKQGKKELILFGLIILALATLIFLVVSYKIVFILNSIFIIYVFSVYLFIWLEYKSKKEDLPKIQNWPEVSIIIPSFNSSSTIFRCIEAVKNLEYPKTFEIIVVDDGSTDGSFEKLKKVKGIKLLQNPKNLGKAAALNLGIKSAKGEILVCVDSDSYPTKNTLLNTIPYFYSDERVGSVVVFIKVANRDSLLAKMQEIEYNVSFGFFFKLISYIDCLYVTPGPTSLYSKKVFEELGYFDEENITEDMEIALRMQKHGWKIKRASESLVYTEVPSSLEGLFKQRVRWFRGAIYNLLSYFDMFFNPKYKTLGLFILPLILFSGFFTAIFFFWSILNYSKLFFDSFIPILFYSPVLFLQSLLWSIFNIQLINSSFLIASAGFLFWAFFCYKSFELSNEKFTLSHLPGFFLILFFYPIFIGFTFFYSYVLEFSGRRYVW
;
A
#
# COMPACT_ATOMS: atom_id res chain seq x y z
N MET A 1 24.46 26.58 -6.42
CA MET A 1 23.67 25.33 -6.27
C MET A 1 23.67 24.73 -4.85
N GLU A 2 24.13 25.48 -3.84
CA GLU A 2 24.22 24.98 -2.43
C GLU A 2 23.12 25.48 -1.47
N LYS A 3 22.13 26.24 -1.95
CA LYS A 3 21.12 26.89 -1.06
C LYS A 3 19.87 26.04 -0.72
N ASN A 4 19.65 24.87 -1.34
CA ASN A 4 18.41 24.09 -1.11
C ASN A 4 18.55 22.85 -0.21
N GLN A 5 19.74 22.61 0.39
CA GLN A 5 19.91 21.46 1.30
C GLN A 5 19.31 21.66 2.70
N ASN A 6 18.84 22.86 3.05
CA ASN A 6 18.34 23.17 4.39
C ASN A 6 16.81 23.32 4.50
N LEU A 7 16.04 22.84 3.51
CA LEU A 7 14.56 22.92 3.56
C LEU A 7 13.90 21.95 4.54
N PHE A 8 14.66 21.04 5.14
CA PHE A 8 14.16 20.12 6.15
C PHE A 8 15.02 20.18 7.42
N PRO A 9 14.46 20.60 8.56
CA PRO A 9 15.18 20.55 9.83
C PRO A 9 15.27 19.08 10.30
N ARG A 10 16.31 18.39 9.79
CA ARG A 10 16.61 16.96 10.10
C ARG A 10 16.80 16.65 11.59
N SER A 11 17.02 17.65 12.44
CA SER A 11 17.40 17.46 13.84
C SER A 11 16.29 17.66 14.87
N HIS A 12 15.20 18.35 14.56
CA HIS A 12 14.15 18.64 15.54
C HIS A 12 13.18 17.45 15.74
N PHE A 13 12.87 16.72 14.70
CA PHE A 13 11.96 15.54 14.80
C PHE A 13 12.58 14.35 15.55
N LYS A 14 13.91 14.19 15.55
CA LYS A 14 14.57 13.03 16.22
C LYS A 14 14.42 12.98 17.75
N LYS A 15 14.16 14.11 18.44
CA LYS A 15 13.99 14.12 19.90
C LYS A 15 12.58 14.47 20.36
N GLN A 16 11.91 15.40 19.71
CA GLN A 16 10.57 15.86 20.10
C GLN A 16 9.49 14.90 19.64
N GLY A 17 9.55 14.41 18.39
CA GLY A 17 8.61 13.44 17.85
C GLY A 17 8.55 12.11 18.61
N LYS A 18 9.66 11.66 19.24
CA LYS A 18 9.65 10.44 20.07
C LYS A 18 8.76 10.57 21.30
N LYS A 19 8.80 11.71 22.00
CA LYS A 19 7.99 11.93 23.20
C LYS A 19 6.51 12.05 22.87
N GLU A 20 6.19 12.76 21.79
CA GLU A 20 4.82 12.93 21.31
C GLU A 20 4.25 11.60 20.78
N LEU A 21 5.06 10.81 20.09
CA LEU A 21 4.71 9.46 19.63
C LEU A 21 4.44 8.52 20.82
N ILE A 22 5.33 8.53 21.82
CA ILE A 22 5.15 7.73 23.04
C ILE A 22 3.89 8.16 23.77
N LEU A 23 3.69 9.48 23.93
CA LEU A 23 2.49 10.03 24.59
C LEU A 23 1.22 9.64 23.82
N PHE A 24 1.22 9.76 22.51
CA PHE A 24 0.11 9.33 21.64
C PHE A 24 -0.17 7.84 21.78
N GLY A 25 0.85 6.98 21.79
CA GLY A 25 0.69 5.55 22.01
C GLY A 25 0.19 5.20 23.41
N LEU A 26 0.66 5.90 24.45
CA LEU A 26 0.15 5.74 25.81
C LEU A 26 -1.32 6.19 25.92
N ILE A 27 -1.70 7.26 25.26
CA ILE A 27 -3.09 7.73 25.17
C ILE A 27 -3.94 6.68 24.46
N ILE A 28 -3.47 6.13 23.31
CA ILE A 28 -4.14 5.06 22.59
C ILE A 28 -4.33 3.82 23.47
N LEU A 29 -3.26 3.39 24.15
CA LEU A 29 -3.31 2.23 25.04
C LEU A 29 -4.26 2.47 26.21
N ALA A 30 -4.23 3.65 26.81
CA ALA A 30 -5.14 4.04 27.89
C ALA A 30 -6.60 4.08 27.40
N LEU A 31 -6.87 4.65 26.23
CA LEU A 31 -8.20 4.67 25.64
C LEU A 31 -8.68 3.26 25.28
N ALA A 32 -7.82 2.43 24.68
CA ALA A 32 -8.15 1.05 24.39
C ALA A 32 -8.47 0.25 25.66
N THR A 33 -7.68 0.45 26.73
CA THR A 33 -7.91 -0.17 28.03
C THR A 33 -9.21 0.34 28.67
N LEU A 34 -9.47 1.65 28.60
CA LEU A 34 -10.70 2.24 29.10
C LEU A 34 -11.93 1.73 28.35
N ILE A 35 -11.85 1.67 27.01
CA ILE A 35 -12.90 1.10 26.15
C ILE A 35 -13.12 -0.37 26.51
N PHE A 36 -12.05 -1.13 26.72
CA PHE A 36 -12.13 -2.53 27.14
C PHE A 36 -12.81 -2.72 28.48
N LEU A 37 -12.49 -1.88 29.47
CA LEU A 37 -13.01 -1.99 30.84
C LEU A 37 -14.45 -1.48 31.00
N VAL A 38 -14.83 -0.44 30.24
CA VAL A 38 -16.08 0.30 30.45
C VAL A 38 -17.12 0.03 29.38
N VAL A 39 -16.69 -0.24 28.13
CA VAL A 39 -17.61 -0.34 26.98
C VAL A 39 -17.96 -1.80 26.71
N SER A 40 -19.25 -2.09 26.69
CA SER A 40 -19.72 -3.43 26.36
C SER A 40 -19.31 -3.83 24.95
N TYR A 41 -19.02 -5.12 24.78
CA TYR A 41 -18.69 -5.75 23.51
C TYR A 41 -19.66 -5.36 22.36
N LYS A 42 -20.95 -5.34 22.64
CA LYS A 42 -21.97 -4.99 21.66
C LYS A 42 -21.79 -3.58 21.12
N ILE A 43 -21.45 -2.62 21.96
CA ILE A 43 -21.23 -1.21 21.56
C ILE A 43 -19.99 -1.09 20.68
N VAL A 44 -18.87 -1.72 21.05
CA VAL A 44 -17.64 -1.71 20.23
C VAL A 44 -17.90 -2.33 18.85
N PHE A 45 -18.60 -3.47 18.81
CA PHE A 45 -18.97 -4.14 17.58
C PHE A 45 -19.87 -3.23 16.70
N ILE A 46 -20.89 -2.62 17.27
CA ILE A 46 -21.80 -1.71 16.55
C ILE A 46 -21.04 -0.52 16.00
N LEU A 47 -20.21 0.16 16.81
CA LEU A 47 -19.43 1.32 16.36
C LEU A 47 -18.47 0.97 15.24
N ASN A 48 -17.76 -0.16 15.34
CA ASN A 48 -16.87 -0.62 14.28
C ASN A 48 -17.66 -0.95 13.00
N SER A 49 -18.83 -1.58 13.12
CA SER A 49 -19.68 -1.91 11.98
C SER A 49 -20.22 -0.65 11.29
N ILE A 50 -20.67 0.34 12.07
CA ILE A 50 -21.09 1.65 11.53
C ILE A 50 -19.94 2.32 10.79
N PHE A 51 -18.73 2.30 11.37
CA PHE A 51 -17.54 2.86 10.74
C PHE A 51 -17.22 2.17 9.41
N ILE A 52 -17.24 0.84 9.37
CA ILE A 52 -17.01 0.06 8.15
C ILE A 52 -18.07 0.39 7.08
N ILE A 53 -19.36 0.40 7.45
CA ILE A 53 -20.46 0.73 6.53
C ILE A 53 -20.29 2.15 6.01
N TYR A 54 -19.95 3.12 6.88
CA TYR A 54 -19.67 4.50 6.47
C TYR A 54 -18.55 4.57 5.42
N VAL A 55 -17.41 3.94 5.70
CA VAL A 55 -16.26 3.92 4.79
C VAL A 55 -16.66 3.33 3.43
N PHE A 56 -17.32 2.17 3.44
CA PHE A 56 -17.78 1.54 2.20
C PHE A 56 -18.81 2.39 1.45
N SER A 57 -19.71 3.07 2.16
CA SER A 57 -20.71 3.95 1.54
C SER A 57 -20.05 5.13 0.84
N VAL A 58 -19.00 5.71 1.43
CA VAL A 58 -18.23 6.80 0.81
C VAL A 58 -17.55 6.30 -0.48
N TYR A 59 -16.88 5.15 -0.44
CA TYR A 59 -16.25 4.58 -1.64
C TYR A 59 -17.30 4.21 -2.71
N LEU A 60 -18.44 3.68 -2.31
CA LEU A 60 -19.55 3.39 -3.22
C LEU A 60 -20.06 4.66 -3.88
N PHE A 61 -20.23 5.76 -3.12
CA PHE A 61 -20.63 7.05 -3.65
C PHE A 61 -19.64 7.59 -4.67
N ILE A 62 -18.34 7.60 -4.35
CA ILE A 62 -17.28 8.00 -5.28
C ILE A 62 -17.36 7.14 -6.55
N TRP A 63 -17.49 5.81 -6.41
CA TRP A 63 -17.59 4.92 -7.57
C TRP A 63 -18.81 5.23 -8.44
N LEU A 64 -19.99 5.44 -7.86
CA LEU A 64 -21.21 5.76 -8.60
C LEU A 64 -21.07 7.08 -9.37
N GLU A 65 -20.46 8.09 -8.76
CA GLU A 65 -20.22 9.41 -9.37
C GLU A 65 -19.25 9.35 -10.55
N TYR A 66 -18.18 8.54 -10.42
CA TYR A 66 -17.06 8.58 -11.37
C TYR A 66 -16.98 7.37 -12.32
N LYS A 67 -17.80 6.32 -12.13
CA LYS A 67 -17.71 5.07 -12.93
C LYS A 67 -17.86 5.27 -14.44
N SER A 68 -18.59 6.31 -14.87
CA SER A 68 -18.84 6.63 -16.27
C SER A 68 -17.96 7.77 -16.82
N LYS A 69 -17.16 8.43 -15.96
CA LYS A 69 -16.27 9.50 -16.41
C LYS A 69 -15.08 8.89 -17.17
N LYS A 70 -14.98 9.23 -18.46
CA LYS A 70 -13.78 8.97 -19.24
C LYS A 70 -12.84 10.16 -19.07
N GLU A 71 -11.56 9.87 -18.88
CA GLU A 71 -10.53 10.90 -18.89
C GLU A 71 -10.25 11.27 -20.36
N ASP A 72 -10.46 12.54 -20.70
CA ASP A 72 -10.11 13.06 -22.01
C ASP A 72 -8.63 13.50 -21.97
N LEU A 73 -7.77 12.64 -22.45
CA LEU A 73 -6.34 12.87 -22.45
C LEU A 73 -5.90 13.55 -23.75
N PRO A 74 -5.00 14.54 -23.68
CA PRO A 74 -4.52 15.24 -24.86
C PRO A 74 -3.72 14.32 -25.77
N LYS A 75 -3.84 14.55 -27.09
CA LYS A 75 -2.98 13.90 -28.08
C LYS A 75 -1.60 14.51 -28.04
N ILE A 76 -0.60 13.66 -27.87
CA ILE A 76 0.80 14.08 -27.82
C ILE A 76 1.35 14.23 -29.22
N GLN A 77 1.78 15.44 -29.58
CA GLN A 77 2.49 15.72 -30.84
C GLN A 77 4.00 15.50 -30.66
N ASN A 78 4.57 16.02 -29.60
CA ASN A 78 5.99 15.90 -29.26
C ASN A 78 6.14 15.06 -27.98
N TRP A 79 6.52 13.81 -28.13
CA TRP A 79 6.76 12.91 -27.02
C TRP A 79 8.01 13.35 -26.24
N PRO A 80 7.99 13.38 -24.89
CA PRO A 80 9.16 13.79 -24.09
C PRO A 80 10.27 12.74 -24.13
N GLU A 81 11.47 13.11 -23.69
CA GLU A 81 12.53 12.16 -23.38
C GLU A 81 12.21 11.41 -22.09
N VAL A 82 12.49 10.11 -22.07
CA VAL A 82 12.18 9.22 -20.94
C VAL A 82 13.45 8.53 -20.46
N SER A 83 13.64 8.52 -19.13
CA SER A 83 14.66 7.71 -18.47
C SER A 83 13.99 6.72 -17.53
N ILE A 84 14.30 5.44 -17.67
CA ILE A 84 13.79 4.37 -16.83
C ILE A 84 14.88 3.97 -15.83
N ILE A 85 14.56 4.05 -14.54
CA ILE A 85 15.49 3.81 -13.43
C ILE A 85 15.05 2.53 -12.70
N ILE A 86 15.97 1.56 -12.61
CA ILE A 86 15.73 0.26 -11.98
C ILE A 86 16.76 0.09 -10.84
N PRO A 87 16.37 0.30 -9.57
CA PRO A 87 17.21 -0.03 -8.43
C PRO A 87 17.28 -1.55 -8.27
N SER A 88 18.47 -2.10 -8.00
CA SER A 88 18.70 -3.54 -7.88
C SER A 88 19.57 -3.84 -6.67
N PHE A 89 19.12 -4.73 -5.80
CA PHE A 89 19.89 -5.28 -4.70
C PHE A 89 19.55 -6.76 -4.53
N ASN A 90 20.54 -7.63 -4.72
CA ASN A 90 20.39 -9.09 -4.62
C ASN A 90 19.18 -9.62 -5.41
N SER A 91 19.00 -9.14 -6.65
CA SER A 91 17.82 -9.39 -7.49
C SER A 91 18.12 -10.34 -8.66
N SER A 92 19.10 -11.25 -8.53
CA SER A 92 19.53 -12.12 -9.65
C SER A 92 18.40 -12.97 -10.26
N SER A 93 17.35 -13.26 -9.50
CA SER A 93 16.18 -14.03 -9.96
C SER A 93 15.19 -13.24 -10.82
N THR A 94 15.12 -11.92 -10.67
CA THR A 94 14.03 -11.09 -11.23
C THR A 94 14.53 -10.00 -12.19
N ILE A 95 15.70 -9.40 -11.91
CA ILE A 95 16.20 -8.22 -12.62
C ILE A 95 16.27 -8.38 -14.14
N PHE A 96 16.67 -9.56 -14.65
CA PHE A 96 16.81 -9.78 -16.08
C PHE A 96 15.46 -9.80 -16.79
N ARG A 97 14.45 -10.38 -16.16
CA ARG A 97 13.06 -10.35 -16.64
C ARG A 97 12.49 -8.93 -16.59
N CYS A 98 12.81 -8.15 -15.54
CA CYS A 98 12.45 -6.75 -15.46
C CYS A 98 13.05 -5.94 -16.63
N ILE A 99 14.37 -6.07 -16.86
CA ILE A 99 15.05 -5.39 -17.99
C ILE A 99 14.46 -5.79 -19.33
N GLU A 100 14.12 -7.05 -19.53
CA GLU A 100 13.46 -7.52 -20.74
C GLU A 100 12.08 -6.90 -20.93
N ALA A 101 11.25 -6.86 -19.87
CA ALA A 101 9.95 -6.20 -19.93
C ALA A 101 10.07 -4.71 -20.26
N VAL A 102 11.06 -4.03 -19.66
CA VAL A 102 11.34 -2.61 -19.91
C VAL A 102 11.82 -2.38 -21.35
N LYS A 103 12.69 -3.23 -21.89
CA LYS A 103 13.15 -3.13 -23.30
C LYS A 103 12.03 -3.33 -24.33
N ASN A 104 10.98 -4.05 -23.94
CA ASN A 104 9.82 -4.31 -24.78
C ASN A 104 8.73 -3.23 -24.70
N LEU A 105 8.98 -2.12 -23.99
CA LEU A 105 8.05 -0.99 -23.92
C LEU A 105 7.93 -0.31 -25.28
N GLU A 106 6.71 -0.07 -25.71
CA GLU A 106 6.39 0.69 -26.91
C GLU A 106 6.45 2.19 -26.61
N TYR A 107 7.28 2.90 -27.36
CA TYR A 107 7.41 4.35 -27.25
C TYR A 107 7.88 4.95 -28.58
N PRO A 108 7.37 6.13 -29.01
CA PRO A 108 7.74 6.73 -30.30
C PRO A 108 9.18 7.23 -30.42
N LYS A 109 9.86 7.42 -29.29
CA LYS A 109 11.28 7.81 -29.24
C LYS A 109 12.10 6.74 -28.52
N THR A 110 13.41 6.78 -28.68
CA THR A 110 14.32 6.01 -27.84
C THR A 110 14.30 6.53 -26.41
N PHE A 111 14.41 5.64 -25.43
CA PHE A 111 14.54 5.97 -24.01
C PHE A 111 15.79 5.31 -23.42
N GLU A 112 16.32 5.91 -22.37
CA GLU A 112 17.46 5.33 -21.66
C GLU A 112 16.99 4.40 -20.53
N ILE A 113 17.74 3.34 -20.28
CA ILE A 113 17.52 2.40 -19.18
C ILE A 113 18.73 2.50 -18.26
N ILE A 114 18.50 2.90 -17.00
CA ILE A 114 19.52 3.07 -15.98
C ILE A 114 19.27 2.03 -14.90
N VAL A 115 20.17 1.06 -14.78
CA VAL A 115 20.15 0.07 -13.71
C VAL A 115 21.13 0.51 -12.64
N VAL A 116 20.70 0.60 -11.41
CA VAL A 116 21.56 0.99 -10.29
C VAL A 116 21.68 -0.18 -9.33
N ASP A 117 22.84 -0.82 -9.33
CA ASP A 117 23.17 -1.87 -8.37
C ASP A 117 23.54 -1.26 -7.02
N ASP A 118 22.83 -1.64 -5.97
CA ASP A 118 23.01 -1.11 -4.61
C ASP A 118 23.94 -2.01 -3.77
N GLY A 119 25.08 -2.42 -4.36
CA GLY A 119 26.09 -3.22 -3.68
C GLY A 119 25.68 -4.70 -3.53
N SER A 120 25.13 -5.31 -4.57
CA SER A 120 24.72 -6.71 -4.58
C SER A 120 25.85 -7.67 -4.34
N THR A 121 25.56 -8.80 -3.65
CA THR A 121 26.49 -9.87 -3.32
C THR A 121 26.12 -11.22 -3.93
N ASP A 122 25.02 -11.30 -4.68
CA ASP A 122 24.47 -12.52 -5.29
C ASP A 122 24.99 -12.79 -6.72
N GLY A 123 25.98 -12.01 -7.17
CA GLY A 123 26.56 -12.10 -8.51
C GLY A 123 25.71 -11.46 -9.61
N SER A 124 24.60 -10.78 -9.30
CA SER A 124 23.77 -10.07 -10.26
C SER A 124 24.54 -8.97 -10.98
N PHE A 125 25.38 -8.20 -10.26
CA PHE A 125 26.17 -7.11 -10.85
C PHE A 125 27.10 -7.57 -11.98
N GLU A 126 27.83 -8.68 -11.81
CA GLU A 126 28.73 -9.20 -12.84
C GLU A 126 27.98 -9.68 -14.09
N LYS A 127 26.75 -10.17 -13.92
CA LYS A 127 25.88 -10.53 -15.04
C LYS A 127 25.32 -9.28 -15.74
N LEU A 128 24.95 -8.24 -14.96
CA LEU A 128 24.43 -6.97 -15.50
C LEU A 128 25.46 -6.24 -16.37
N LYS A 129 26.76 -6.32 -16.11
CA LYS A 129 27.83 -5.78 -16.97
C LYS A 129 27.79 -6.31 -18.41
N LYS A 130 27.21 -7.50 -18.63
CA LYS A 130 27.11 -8.12 -19.94
C LYS A 130 25.83 -7.75 -20.69
N VAL A 131 24.90 -7.07 -20.05
CA VAL A 131 23.61 -6.68 -20.64
C VAL A 131 23.80 -5.44 -21.51
N LYS A 132 23.54 -5.55 -22.80
CA LYS A 132 23.63 -4.43 -23.74
C LYS A 132 22.40 -3.51 -23.61
N GLY A 133 22.58 -2.23 -23.91
CA GLY A 133 21.47 -1.25 -23.99
C GLY A 133 20.98 -0.76 -22.63
N ILE A 134 21.77 -0.93 -21.58
CA ILE A 134 21.55 -0.34 -20.26
C ILE A 134 22.74 0.51 -19.84
N LYS A 135 22.50 1.54 -19.05
CA LYS A 135 23.51 2.29 -18.31
C LYS A 135 23.56 1.69 -16.90
N LEU A 136 24.64 1.00 -16.60
CA LEU A 136 24.84 0.37 -15.27
C LEU A 136 25.59 1.32 -14.34
N LEU A 137 25.00 1.61 -13.19
CA LEU A 137 25.61 2.35 -12.10
C LEU A 137 25.73 1.45 -10.87
N GLN A 138 26.62 1.76 -9.93
CA GLN A 138 26.80 0.98 -8.71
C GLN A 138 27.03 1.87 -7.50
N ASN A 139 26.36 1.57 -6.39
CA ASN A 139 26.73 2.05 -5.08
C ASN A 139 27.84 1.16 -4.49
N PRO A 140 28.80 1.72 -3.74
CA PRO A 140 29.93 0.93 -3.19
C PRO A 140 29.50 -0.09 -2.14
N LYS A 141 28.31 0.06 -1.56
CA LYS A 141 27.66 -0.83 -0.61
C LYS A 141 26.16 -0.61 -0.65
N ASN A 142 25.38 -1.46 0.01
CA ASN A 142 23.94 -1.21 0.18
C ASN A 142 23.70 0.09 0.96
N LEU A 143 23.15 1.08 0.27
CA LEU A 143 22.75 2.39 0.81
C LEU A 143 21.22 2.52 0.91
N GLY A 144 20.48 1.54 0.39
CA GLY A 144 19.01 1.48 0.35
C GLY A 144 18.42 1.93 -0.97
N LYS A 145 17.18 1.51 -1.23
CA LYS A 145 16.45 1.72 -2.48
C LYS A 145 16.39 3.20 -2.87
N ALA A 146 16.09 4.10 -1.93
CA ALA A 146 16.01 5.53 -2.19
C ALA A 146 17.33 6.11 -2.69
N ALA A 147 18.46 5.69 -2.12
CA ALA A 147 19.79 6.12 -2.56
C ALA A 147 20.10 5.62 -3.98
N ALA A 148 19.76 4.37 -4.30
CA ALA A 148 19.91 3.83 -5.65
C ALA A 148 19.04 4.59 -6.67
N LEU A 149 17.78 4.86 -6.34
CA LEU A 149 16.89 5.69 -7.17
C LEU A 149 17.48 7.08 -7.38
N ASN A 150 17.96 7.75 -6.32
CA ASN A 150 18.54 9.08 -6.40
C ASN A 150 19.79 9.12 -7.29
N LEU A 151 20.66 8.10 -7.22
CA LEU A 151 21.81 8.00 -8.10
C LEU A 151 21.38 7.88 -9.57
N GLY A 152 20.36 7.06 -9.84
CA GLY A 152 19.76 6.92 -11.16
C GLY A 152 19.15 8.21 -11.68
N ILE A 153 18.33 8.89 -10.87
CA ILE A 153 17.67 10.15 -11.20
C ILE A 153 18.69 11.26 -11.52
N LYS A 154 19.75 11.39 -10.72
CA LYS A 154 20.83 12.36 -10.96
C LYS A 154 21.55 12.14 -12.28
N SER A 155 21.60 10.91 -12.76
CA SER A 155 22.27 10.55 -14.03
C SER A 155 21.33 10.54 -15.23
N ALA A 156 20.02 10.72 -15.01
CA ALA A 156 18.98 10.65 -16.02
C ALA A 156 18.87 11.94 -16.84
N LYS A 157 18.66 11.78 -18.16
CA LYS A 157 18.52 12.89 -19.10
C LYS A 157 17.04 13.21 -19.38
N GLY A 158 16.16 12.22 -19.25
CA GLY A 158 14.74 12.32 -19.59
C GLY A 158 13.98 13.39 -18.80
N GLU A 159 12.99 13.97 -19.45
CA GLU A 159 12.01 14.88 -18.83
C GLU A 159 11.03 14.13 -17.93
N ILE A 160 10.72 12.87 -18.31
CA ILE A 160 9.92 11.96 -17.52
C ILE A 160 10.82 10.82 -17.01
N LEU A 161 10.76 10.62 -15.70
CA LEU A 161 11.53 9.60 -14.98
C LEU A 161 10.60 8.48 -14.58
N VAL A 162 10.94 7.25 -14.96
CA VAL A 162 10.14 6.06 -14.66
C VAL A 162 10.93 5.19 -13.68
N CYS A 163 10.45 5.09 -12.45
CA CYS A 163 11.03 4.21 -11.44
C CYS A 163 10.32 2.85 -11.50
N VAL A 164 11.09 1.77 -11.67
CA VAL A 164 10.58 0.39 -11.79
C VAL A 164 11.35 -0.50 -10.85
N ASP A 165 10.66 -1.19 -9.93
CA ASP A 165 11.28 -2.16 -9.03
C ASP A 165 11.85 -3.36 -9.81
N SER A 166 12.96 -3.92 -9.36
CA SER A 166 13.69 -5.02 -10.04
C SER A 166 12.92 -6.34 -10.13
N ASP A 167 11.79 -6.45 -9.44
CA ASP A 167 10.85 -7.58 -9.45
C ASP A 167 9.52 -7.26 -10.16
N SER A 168 9.51 -6.19 -10.95
CA SER A 168 8.31 -5.64 -11.58
C SER A 168 8.43 -5.61 -13.09
N TYR A 169 7.32 -5.90 -13.79
CA TYR A 169 7.24 -6.16 -15.21
C TYR A 169 6.15 -5.31 -15.84
N PRO A 170 6.45 -4.06 -16.25
CA PRO A 170 5.47 -3.21 -16.92
C PRO A 170 5.05 -3.80 -18.26
N THR A 171 3.77 -3.60 -18.62
CA THR A 171 3.25 -4.02 -19.94
C THR A 171 3.72 -3.09 -21.04
N LYS A 172 3.82 -3.60 -22.28
CA LYS A 172 4.42 -2.88 -23.39
C LYS A 172 3.82 -1.50 -23.68
N ASN A 173 2.53 -1.30 -23.43
CA ASN A 173 1.85 -0.02 -23.69
C ASN A 173 1.92 0.95 -22.48
N THR A 174 2.69 0.64 -21.45
CA THR A 174 2.72 1.44 -20.21
C THR A 174 3.08 2.90 -20.47
N LEU A 175 4.13 3.19 -21.26
CA LEU A 175 4.53 4.56 -21.56
C LEU A 175 3.49 5.30 -22.41
N LEU A 176 2.94 4.64 -23.43
CA LEU A 176 1.92 5.22 -24.30
C LEU A 176 0.67 5.65 -23.52
N ASN A 177 0.27 4.85 -22.52
CA ASN A 177 -0.94 5.11 -21.73
C ASN A 177 -0.71 6.07 -20.56
N THR A 178 0.54 6.28 -20.11
CA THR A 178 0.83 7.11 -18.94
C THR A 178 1.31 8.50 -19.27
N ILE A 179 2.12 8.66 -20.32
CA ILE A 179 2.70 9.95 -20.69
C ILE A 179 1.64 11.04 -20.95
N PRO A 180 0.49 10.76 -21.62
CA PRO A 180 -0.52 11.78 -21.87
C PRO A 180 -1.08 12.46 -20.61
N TYR A 181 -1.05 11.79 -19.47
CA TYR A 181 -1.51 12.38 -18.20
C TYR A 181 -0.69 13.60 -17.77
N PHE A 182 0.62 13.64 -18.05
CA PHE A 182 1.48 14.79 -17.72
C PHE A 182 1.11 16.06 -18.50
N TYR A 183 0.37 15.90 -19.59
CA TYR A 183 -0.10 17.00 -20.43
C TYR A 183 -1.55 17.38 -20.17
N SER A 184 -2.25 16.66 -19.28
CA SER A 184 -3.64 16.98 -18.90
C SER A 184 -3.73 18.17 -17.93
N ASP A 185 -2.67 18.42 -17.18
CA ASP A 185 -2.58 19.53 -16.21
C ASP A 185 -1.10 19.78 -15.89
N GLU A 186 -0.68 21.04 -15.86
CA GLU A 186 0.72 21.44 -15.61
C GLU A 186 1.25 21.02 -14.23
N ARG A 187 0.35 20.77 -13.27
CA ARG A 187 0.69 20.31 -11.91
C ARG A 187 0.67 18.79 -11.76
N VAL A 188 0.52 18.02 -12.83
CA VAL A 188 0.70 16.59 -12.76
C VAL A 188 2.18 16.27 -12.61
N GLY A 189 2.55 15.85 -11.41
CA GLY A 189 3.93 15.53 -11.05
C GLY A 189 4.24 14.04 -11.10
N SER A 190 3.23 13.18 -10.92
CA SER A 190 3.42 11.72 -11.00
C SER A 190 2.21 11.04 -11.63
N VAL A 191 2.49 9.92 -12.30
CA VAL A 191 1.46 9.02 -12.83
C VAL A 191 1.77 7.61 -12.35
N VAL A 192 0.80 6.99 -11.67
CA VAL A 192 0.90 5.61 -11.19
C VAL A 192 0.09 4.67 -12.07
N VAL A 193 0.45 3.40 -12.06
CA VAL A 193 -0.20 2.35 -12.86
C VAL A 193 -0.95 1.37 -11.99
N PHE A 194 -1.75 0.50 -12.61
CA PHE A 194 -2.40 -0.58 -11.88
C PHE A 194 -1.43 -1.74 -11.65
N ILE A 195 -1.26 -2.14 -10.39
CA ILE A 195 -0.35 -3.18 -9.96
C ILE A 195 -1.09 -4.51 -9.85
N LYS A 196 -0.56 -5.54 -10.51
CA LYS A 196 -1.04 -6.92 -10.45
C LYS A 196 0.03 -7.87 -9.96
N VAL A 197 -0.39 -8.98 -9.38
CA VAL A 197 0.51 -10.04 -8.90
C VAL A 197 1.02 -10.87 -10.09
N ALA A 198 2.34 -11.08 -10.15
CA ALA A 198 2.99 -11.86 -11.21
C ALA A 198 3.03 -13.37 -10.87
N ASN A 199 3.42 -13.72 -9.65
CA ASN A 199 3.58 -15.10 -9.16
C ASN A 199 2.29 -15.58 -8.49
N ARG A 200 1.44 -16.34 -9.19
CA ARG A 200 0.09 -16.73 -8.75
C ARG A 200 -0.02 -18.18 -8.28
N ASP A 201 1.11 -18.87 -8.08
CA ASP A 201 1.13 -20.33 -7.90
C ASP A 201 0.79 -20.78 -6.47
N SER A 202 1.03 -19.94 -5.46
CA SER A 202 0.78 -20.27 -4.06
C SER A 202 -0.56 -19.73 -3.56
N LEU A 203 -1.11 -20.37 -2.53
CA LEU A 203 -2.33 -19.91 -1.85
C LEU A 203 -2.17 -18.50 -1.29
N LEU A 204 -0.98 -18.20 -0.74
CA LEU A 204 -0.64 -16.90 -0.21
C LEU A 204 -0.58 -15.82 -1.31
N ALA A 205 -0.07 -16.18 -2.48
CA ALA A 205 -0.04 -15.27 -3.64
C ALA A 205 -1.45 -15.00 -4.20
N LYS A 206 -2.33 -16.01 -4.25
CA LYS A 206 -3.74 -15.83 -4.63
C LYS A 206 -4.51 -14.93 -3.65
N MET A 207 -4.22 -15.04 -2.36
CA MET A 207 -4.76 -14.12 -1.36
C MET A 207 -4.30 -12.67 -1.65
N GLN A 208 -3.00 -12.48 -1.91
CA GLN A 208 -2.44 -11.16 -2.24
C GLN A 208 -2.95 -10.64 -3.60
N GLU A 209 -3.25 -11.51 -4.56
CA GLU A 209 -3.87 -11.11 -5.82
C GLU A 209 -5.24 -10.45 -5.59
N ILE A 210 -6.08 -11.02 -4.72
CA ILE A 210 -7.35 -10.42 -4.35
C ILE A 210 -7.12 -9.08 -3.63
N GLU A 211 -6.18 -9.03 -2.68
CA GLU A 211 -5.82 -7.80 -1.98
C GLU A 211 -5.37 -6.70 -2.94
N TYR A 212 -4.50 -7.01 -3.90
CA TYR A 212 -3.96 -6.04 -4.87
C TYR A 212 -5.05 -5.55 -5.83
N ASN A 213 -5.94 -6.43 -6.28
CA ASN A 213 -7.08 -6.03 -7.10
C ASN A 213 -8.02 -5.09 -6.34
N VAL A 214 -8.29 -5.36 -5.05
CA VAL A 214 -9.15 -4.50 -4.22
C VAL A 214 -8.44 -3.19 -3.88
N SER A 215 -7.20 -3.22 -3.40
CA SER A 215 -6.48 -2.03 -2.95
C SER A 215 -6.00 -1.17 -4.12
N PHE A 216 -5.06 -1.67 -4.92
CA PHE A 216 -4.49 -0.92 -6.05
C PHE A 216 -5.44 -0.87 -7.26
N GLY A 217 -6.29 -1.87 -7.45
CA GLY A 217 -7.27 -1.90 -8.53
C GLY A 217 -8.46 -0.98 -8.28
N PHE A 218 -9.17 -1.17 -7.19
CA PHE A 218 -10.41 -0.47 -6.92
C PHE A 218 -10.22 0.80 -6.08
N PHE A 219 -9.70 0.68 -4.84
CA PHE A 219 -9.62 1.83 -3.93
C PHE A 219 -8.68 2.93 -4.44
N PHE A 220 -7.50 2.59 -4.96
CA PHE A 220 -6.60 3.58 -5.56
C PHE A 220 -7.23 4.29 -6.75
N LYS A 221 -8.03 3.58 -7.56
CA LYS A 221 -8.78 4.19 -8.65
C LYS A 221 -9.77 5.23 -8.13
N LEU A 222 -10.51 4.90 -7.07
CA LEU A 222 -11.50 5.81 -6.49
C LEU A 222 -10.86 7.08 -5.91
N ILE A 223 -9.79 6.93 -5.13
CA ILE A 223 -9.10 8.10 -4.55
C ILE A 223 -8.33 8.92 -5.59
N SER A 224 -7.96 8.32 -6.74
CA SER A 224 -7.36 9.08 -7.85
C SER A 224 -8.34 10.05 -8.51
N TYR A 225 -9.62 9.71 -8.58
CA TYR A 225 -10.66 10.59 -9.12
C TYR A 225 -10.84 11.90 -8.34
N ILE A 226 -10.52 11.87 -7.05
CA ILE A 226 -10.61 13.03 -6.15
C ILE A 226 -9.25 13.65 -5.85
N ASP A 227 -8.22 13.34 -6.65
CA ASP A 227 -6.84 13.81 -6.54
C ASP A 227 -6.21 13.57 -5.14
N CYS A 228 -6.52 12.44 -4.51
CA CYS A 228 -6.12 12.12 -3.14
C CYS A 228 -5.15 10.92 -3.03
N LEU A 229 -4.43 10.58 -4.10
CA LEU A 229 -3.38 9.56 -4.03
C LEU A 229 -2.26 10.01 -3.11
N TYR A 230 -1.93 9.20 -2.11
CA TYR A 230 -0.94 9.47 -1.06
C TYR A 230 0.27 8.53 -1.10
N VAL A 231 0.34 7.68 -2.12
CA VAL A 231 1.47 6.78 -2.40
C VAL A 231 1.69 6.74 -3.91
N THR A 232 2.95 6.73 -4.33
CA THR A 232 3.40 6.46 -5.70
C THR A 232 4.11 5.11 -5.71
N PRO A 233 3.38 3.98 -5.86
CA PRO A 233 3.90 2.65 -5.58
C PRO A 233 5.15 2.29 -6.39
N GLY A 234 6.13 1.68 -5.70
CA GLY A 234 7.42 1.31 -6.25
C GLY A 234 7.43 0.43 -7.50
N PRO A 235 6.51 -0.54 -7.69
CA PRO A 235 6.53 -1.42 -8.85
C PRO A 235 6.62 -0.71 -10.22
N THR A 236 5.89 0.40 -10.40
CA THR A 236 6.11 1.34 -11.50
C THR A 236 5.42 2.65 -11.19
N SER A 237 6.20 3.71 -11.09
CA SER A 237 5.68 5.07 -10.97
C SER A 237 6.48 6.01 -11.87
N LEU A 238 5.77 6.91 -12.54
CA LEU A 238 6.36 7.90 -13.43
C LEU A 238 6.35 9.26 -12.75
N TYR A 239 7.39 10.05 -12.95
CA TYR A 239 7.52 11.37 -12.37
C TYR A 239 7.97 12.38 -13.41
N SER A 240 7.44 13.60 -13.36
CA SER A 240 8.05 14.73 -14.02
C SER A 240 9.38 15.07 -13.33
N LYS A 241 10.44 15.28 -14.08
CA LYS A 241 11.75 15.69 -13.55
C LYS A 241 11.65 16.97 -12.73
N LYS A 242 10.71 17.86 -13.09
CA LYS A 242 10.43 19.13 -12.38
C LYS A 242 10.08 18.90 -10.90
N VAL A 243 9.46 17.77 -10.54
CA VAL A 243 9.16 17.42 -9.15
C VAL A 243 10.44 17.34 -8.33
N PHE A 244 11.45 16.63 -8.84
CA PHE A 244 12.74 16.48 -8.14
C PHE A 244 13.57 17.76 -8.15
N GLU A 245 13.43 18.58 -9.18
CA GLU A 245 14.06 19.91 -9.25
C GLU A 245 13.46 20.89 -8.24
N GLU A 246 12.13 20.87 -8.04
CA GLU A 246 11.42 21.74 -7.11
C GLU A 246 11.48 21.22 -5.66
N LEU A 247 11.23 19.91 -5.44
CA LEU A 247 11.03 19.33 -4.12
C LEU A 247 12.24 18.57 -3.56
N GLY A 248 13.28 18.36 -4.37
CA GLY A 248 14.40 17.49 -4.01
C GLY A 248 14.13 16.03 -4.26
N TYR A 249 15.16 15.20 -4.07
CA TYR A 249 15.15 13.76 -4.34
C TYR A 249 14.38 12.97 -3.28
N PHE A 250 14.29 11.63 -3.44
CA PHE A 250 13.75 10.74 -2.42
C PHE A 250 14.49 10.88 -1.09
N ASP A 251 13.78 10.77 0.01
CA ASP A 251 14.38 10.76 1.35
C ASP A 251 15.03 9.40 1.61
N GLU A 252 16.37 9.37 1.66
CA GLU A 252 17.18 8.16 1.83
C GLU A 252 17.07 7.57 3.25
N GLU A 253 16.57 8.33 4.23
CA GLU A 253 16.32 7.83 5.58
C GLU A 253 14.91 7.23 5.75
N ASN A 254 14.04 7.38 4.75
CA ASN A 254 12.66 6.91 4.78
C ASN A 254 12.55 5.48 4.22
N ILE A 255 11.88 4.60 4.96
CA ILE A 255 11.70 3.20 4.57
C ILE A 255 10.55 2.97 3.58
N THR A 256 9.73 3.99 3.32
CA THR A 256 8.67 4.05 2.31
C THR A 256 8.78 5.38 1.57
N GLU A 257 9.85 5.49 0.79
CA GLU A 257 10.20 6.65 -0.01
C GLU A 257 9.07 7.07 -0.96
N ASP A 258 8.30 6.09 -1.41
CA ASP A 258 7.17 6.21 -2.32
C ASP A 258 5.95 6.89 -1.70
N MET A 259 5.69 6.67 -0.41
CA MET A 259 4.66 7.38 0.33
C MET A 259 5.13 8.79 0.71
N GLU A 260 6.38 8.93 1.11
CA GLU A 260 6.95 10.22 1.49
C GLU A 260 6.90 11.21 0.33
N ILE A 261 7.42 10.84 -0.84
CA ILE A 261 7.43 11.74 -2.00
C ILE A 261 5.99 12.08 -2.44
N ALA A 262 5.04 11.15 -2.35
CA ALA A 262 3.65 11.40 -2.68
C ALA A 262 3.02 12.45 -1.75
N LEU A 263 3.22 12.33 -0.44
CA LEU A 263 2.73 13.33 0.54
C LEU A 263 3.41 14.68 0.35
N ARG A 264 4.71 14.70 0.07
CA ARG A 264 5.48 15.93 -0.22
C ARG A 264 4.94 16.61 -1.48
N MET A 265 4.69 15.88 -2.54
CA MET A 265 4.07 16.38 -3.76
C MET A 265 2.69 16.98 -3.49
N GLN A 266 1.81 16.26 -2.81
CA GLN A 266 0.48 16.74 -2.44
C GLN A 266 0.54 18.01 -1.57
N LYS A 267 1.47 18.06 -0.63
CA LYS A 267 1.70 19.24 0.24
C LYS A 267 2.08 20.50 -0.54
N HIS A 268 2.79 20.34 -1.66
CA HIS A 268 3.23 21.43 -2.54
C HIS A 268 2.32 21.64 -3.77
N GLY A 269 1.14 20.99 -3.78
CA GLY A 269 0.12 21.19 -4.81
C GLY A 269 0.39 20.46 -6.12
N TRP A 270 1.35 19.53 -6.17
CA TRP A 270 1.51 18.60 -7.27
C TRP A 270 0.42 17.53 -7.24
N LYS A 271 -0.08 17.15 -8.41
CA LYS A 271 -1.11 16.11 -8.56
C LYS A 271 -0.49 14.77 -8.89
N ILE A 272 -1.07 13.72 -8.37
CA ILE A 272 -0.74 12.34 -8.70
C ILE A 272 -1.94 11.74 -9.44
N LYS A 273 -1.73 11.32 -10.68
CA LYS A 273 -2.77 10.70 -11.52
C LYS A 273 -2.57 9.19 -11.59
N ARG A 274 -3.60 8.47 -11.97
CA ARG A 274 -3.55 7.03 -12.17
C ARG A 274 -4.00 6.67 -13.59
N ALA A 275 -3.10 6.07 -14.34
CA ALA A 275 -3.42 5.52 -15.66
C ALA A 275 -4.06 4.14 -15.51
N SER A 276 -5.38 4.10 -15.57
CA SER A 276 -6.17 2.88 -15.33
C SER A 276 -5.93 1.78 -16.35
N GLU A 277 -5.54 2.15 -17.57
CA GLU A 277 -5.28 1.23 -18.70
C GLU A 277 -3.83 0.68 -18.69
N SER A 278 -2.99 1.18 -17.80
CA SER A 278 -1.59 0.75 -17.69
C SER A 278 -1.41 -0.25 -16.56
N LEU A 279 -0.77 -1.37 -16.88
CA LEU A 279 -0.56 -2.47 -15.94
C LEU A 279 0.92 -2.72 -15.69
N VAL A 280 1.24 -3.08 -14.45
CA VAL A 280 2.52 -3.68 -14.08
C VAL A 280 2.26 -4.95 -13.28
N TYR A 281 3.01 -5.99 -13.59
CA TYR A 281 3.03 -7.22 -12.81
C TYR A 281 4.22 -7.18 -11.85
N THR A 282 4.02 -7.49 -10.58
CA THR A 282 5.09 -7.51 -9.56
C THR A 282 5.05 -8.81 -8.79
N GLU A 283 6.20 -9.29 -8.35
CA GLU A 283 6.28 -10.49 -7.52
C GLU A 283 5.89 -10.14 -6.08
N VAL A 284 5.09 -11.01 -5.48
CA VAL A 284 4.68 -10.87 -4.07
C VAL A 284 5.31 -11.97 -3.22
N PRO A 285 5.49 -11.73 -1.92
CA PRO A 285 6.04 -12.73 -1.01
C PRO A 285 5.28 -14.06 -1.08
N SER A 286 6.02 -15.16 -1.28
CA SER A 286 5.45 -16.51 -1.30
C SER A 286 5.48 -17.19 0.06
N SER A 287 6.12 -16.58 1.08
CA SER A 287 6.19 -17.08 2.45
C SER A 287 5.54 -16.11 3.43
N LEU A 288 5.01 -16.65 4.55
CA LEU A 288 4.43 -15.83 5.62
C LEU A 288 5.47 -14.90 6.25
N GLU A 289 6.72 -15.33 6.38
CA GLU A 289 7.81 -14.49 6.89
C GLU A 289 8.09 -13.31 5.96
N GLY A 290 8.18 -13.56 4.65
CA GLY A 290 8.35 -12.49 3.66
C GLY A 290 7.19 -11.51 3.66
N LEU A 291 5.96 -12.02 3.71
CA LEU A 291 4.75 -11.18 3.82
C LEU A 291 4.78 -10.35 5.11
N PHE A 292 5.14 -10.94 6.24
CA PHE A 292 5.24 -10.24 7.51
C PHE A 292 6.26 -9.10 7.47
N LYS A 293 7.48 -9.37 6.98
CA LYS A 293 8.54 -8.36 6.81
C LYS A 293 8.08 -7.21 5.91
N GLN A 294 7.44 -7.51 4.79
CA GLN A 294 6.91 -6.50 3.86
C GLN A 294 5.85 -5.63 4.52
N ARG A 295 4.86 -6.21 5.21
CA ARG A 295 3.80 -5.46 5.89
C ARG A 295 4.31 -4.65 7.07
N VAL A 296 5.24 -5.18 7.85
CA VAL A 296 5.93 -4.41 8.93
C VAL A 296 6.60 -3.18 8.34
N ARG A 297 7.32 -3.31 7.21
CA ARG A 297 7.95 -2.18 6.52
C ARG A 297 6.90 -1.14 6.10
N TRP A 298 5.81 -1.57 5.47
CA TRP A 298 4.76 -0.67 5.01
C TRP A 298 4.07 0.07 6.16
N PHE A 299 3.71 -0.63 7.23
CA PHE A 299 3.03 0.01 8.37
C PHE A 299 3.95 0.93 9.15
N ARG A 300 5.20 0.54 9.37
CA ARG A 300 6.19 1.43 10.01
C ARG A 300 6.39 2.70 9.19
N GLY A 301 6.60 2.57 7.88
CA GLY A 301 6.74 3.70 6.99
C GLY A 301 5.49 4.58 6.96
N ALA A 302 4.30 3.98 6.91
CA ALA A 302 3.04 4.73 6.95
C ALA A 302 2.88 5.50 8.27
N ILE A 303 3.14 4.88 9.42
CA ILE A 303 3.11 5.55 10.74
C ILE A 303 4.08 6.74 10.76
N TYR A 304 5.32 6.51 10.33
CA TYR A 304 6.34 7.57 10.29
C TYR A 304 5.93 8.72 9.38
N ASN A 305 5.46 8.43 8.17
CA ASN A 305 5.07 9.45 7.20
C ASN A 305 3.82 10.22 7.64
N LEU A 306 2.78 9.55 8.12
CA LEU A 306 1.56 10.22 8.61
C LEU A 306 1.88 11.18 9.77
N LEU A 307 2.79 10.82 10.65
CA LEU A 307 3.23 11.69 11.74
C LEU A 307 4.11 12.86 11.24
N SER A 308 4.98 12.62 10.27
CA SER A 308 5.83 13.66 9.67
C SER A 308 5.02 14.71 8.90
N TYR A 309 3.88 14.33 8.36
CA TYR A 309 2.95 15.18 7.63
C TYR A 309 1.67 15.49 8.42
N PHE A 310 1.71 15.43 9.74
CA PHE A 310 0.53 15.63 10.60
C PHE A 310 -0.08 17.03 10.46
N ASP A 311 0.68 18.03 10.03
CA ASP A 311 0.21 19.39 9.71
C ASP A 311 -0.78 19.44 8.53
N MET A 312 -0.86 18.37 7.75
CA MET A 312 -1.87 18.24 6.70
C MET A 312 -3.23 17.76 7.21
N PHE A 313 -3.29 17.15 8.40
CA PHE A 313 -4.52 16.59 8.95
C PHE A 313 -5.49 17.69 9.40
N PHE A 314 -6.76 17.47 9.10
CA PHE A 314 -7.84 18.41 9.42
C PHE A 314 -7.62 19.83 8.89
N ASN A 315 -6.71 19.99 7.92
CA ASN A 315 -6.34 21.28 7.35
C ASN A 315 -7.05 21.51 6.02
N PRO A 316 -7.95 22.52 5.91
CA PRO A 316 -8.72 22.82 4.71
C PRO A 316 -7.86 23.16 3.49
N LYS A 317 -6.61 23.62 3.69
CA LYS A 317 -5.65 23.87 2.61
C LYS A 317 -5.45 22.65 1.71
N TYR A 318 -5.49 21.45 2.28
CA TYR A 318 -5.29 20.20 1.56
C TYR A 318 -6.61 19.51 1.17
N LYS A 319 -7.72 20.24 1.21
CA LYS A 319 -9.04 19.82 0.73
C LYS A 319 -9.40 18.41 1.24
N THR A 320 -9.93 17.57 0.35
CA THR A 320 -10.38 16.19 0.67
C THR A 320 -9.25 15.32 1.21
N LEU A 321 -8.01 15.50 0.76
CA LEU A 321 -6.87 14.73 1.27
C LEU A 321 -6.67 14.99 2.78
N GLY A 322 -6.56 16.26 3.18
CA GLY A 322 -6.30 16.63 4.58
C GLY A 322 -7.53 16.48 5.48
N LEU A 323 -8.73 16.81 4.99
CA LEU A 323 -9.94 16.77 5.80
C LEU A 323 -10.53 15.37 5.96
N PHE A 324 -10.30 14.48 5.00
CA PHE A 324 -10.97 13.18 4.97
C PHE A 324 -10.01 12.00 4.83
N ILE A 325 -9.18 11.94 3.77
CA ILE A 325 -8.40 10.73 3.45
C ILE A 325 -7.31 10.44 4.49
N LEU A 326 -6.49 11.43 4.86
CA LEU A 326 -5.44 11.23 5.87
C LEU A 326 -6.01 10.86 7.24
N PRO A 327 -7.04 11.57 7.78
CA PRO A 327 -7.73 11.14 8.97
C PRO A 327 -8.32 9.73 8.87
N LEU A 328 -8.94 9.39 7.74
CA LEU A 328 -9.52 8.06 7.52
C LEU A 328 -8.45 6.96 7.62
N ILE A 329 -7.29 7.15 6.99
CA ILE A 329 -6.18 6.20 7.05
C ILE A 329 -5.68 6.02 8.49
N LEU A 330 -5.46 7.12 9.20
CA LEU A 330 -5.01 7.09 10.58
C LEU A 330 -6.02 6.36 11.48
N PHE A 331 -7.30 6.73 11.40
CA PHE A 331 -8.37 6.11 12.20
C PHE A 331 -8.59 4.65 11.83
N SER A 332 -8.56 4.27 10.55
CA SER A 332 -8.74 2.88 10.15
C SER A 332 -7.65 1.96 10.72
N GLY A 333 -6.39 2.40 10.70
CA GLY A 333 -5.29 1.68 11.33
C GLY A 333 -5.48 1.53 12.84
N PHE A 334 -5.87 2.61 13.51
CA PHE A 334 -6.15 2.64 14.95
C PHE A 334 -7.31 1.71 15.34
N PHE A 335 -8.45 1.81 14.65
CA PHE A 335 -9.60 0.93 14.89
C PHE A 335 -9.26 -0.53 14.63
N THR A 336 -8.48 -0.83 13.59
CA THR A 336 -8.04 -2.20 13.29
C THR A 336 -7.23 -2.78 14.46
N ALA A 337 -6.30 -2.03 15.03
CA ALA A 337 -5.51 -2.48 16.16
C ALA A 337 -6.37 -2.70 17.42
N ILE A 338 -7.22 -1.74 17.77
CA ILE A 338 -8.11 -1.87 18.93
C ILE A 338 -9.04 -3.06 18.78
N PHE A 339 -9.70 -3.17 17.63
CA PHE A 339 -10.65 -4.25 17.38
C PHE A 339 -9.99 -5.63 17.39
N PHE A 340 -8.76 -5.72 16.88
CA PHE A 340 -7.96 -6.94 16.90
C PHE A 340 -7.72 -7.42 18.35
N PHE A 341 -7.16 -6.56 19.21
CA PHE A 341 -6.90 -6.91 20.62
C PHE A 341 -8.16 -7.25 21.37
N TRP A 342 -9.16 -6.42 21.18
CA TRP A 342 -10.44 -6.62 21.80
C TRP A 342 -11.09 -7.95 21.39
N SER A 343 -11.01 -8.32 20.13
CA SER A 343 -11.49 -9.60 19.61
C SER A 343 -10.73 -10.77 20.23
N ILE A 344 -9.40 -10.71 20.29
CA ILE A 344 -8.57 -11.77 20.91
C ILE A 344 -8.99 -11.96 22.37
N LEU A 345 -9.11 -10.91 23.15
CA LEU A 345 -9.46 -11.02 24.57
C LEU A 345 -10.86 -11.61 24.78
N ASN A 346 -11.84 -11.18 23.98
CA ASN A 346 -13.20 -11.71 24.09
C ASN A 346 -13.32 -13.16 23.60
N TYR A 347 -12.70 -13.51 22.50
CA TYR A 347 -12.72 -14.90 22.01
C TYR A 347 -11.91 -15.83 22.92
N SER A 348 -10.80 -15.35 23.50
CA SER A 348 -10.07 -16.11 24.52
C SER A 348 -10.94 -16.37 25.73
N LYS A 349 -11.64 -15.35 26.25
CA LYS A 349 -12.56 -15.50 27.36
C LYS A 349 -13.67 -16.48 27.03
N LEU A 350 -14.33 -16.35 25.89
CA LEU A 350 -15.36 -17.26 25.41
C LEU A 350 -14.84 -18.70 25.33
N PHE A 351 -13.62 -18.88 24.81
CA PHE A 351 -12.98 -20.20 24.72
C PHE A 351 -12.74 -20.81 26.11
N PHE A 352 -12.18 -20.06 27.04
CA PHE A 352 -11.95 -20.55 28.41
C PHE A 352 -13.24 -20.78 29.19
N ASP A 353 -14.21 -19.89 29.09
CA ASP A 353 -15.44 -19.94 29.91
C ASP A 353 -16.45 -20.95 29.37
N SER A 354 -16.50 -21.18 28.04
CA SER A 354 -17.54 -22.02 27.43
C SER A 354 -16.98 -23.29 26.80
N PHE A 355 -15.89 -23.22 26.07
CA PHE A 355 -15.38 -24.32 25.24
C PHE A 355 -14.59 -25.35 26.07
N ILE A 356 -13.71 -24.88 26.94
CA ILE A 356 -12.88 -25.76 27.78
C ILE A 356 -13.75 -26.62 28.71
N PRO A 357 -14.72 -26.08 29.48
CA PRO A 357 -15.60 -26.89 30.30
C PRO A 357 -16.37 -27.96 29.51
N ILE A 358 -16.92 -27.58 28.35
CA ILE A 358 -17.66 -28.57 27.51
C ILE A 358 -16.75 -29.69 27.02
N LEU A 359 -15.51 -29.37 26.62
CA LEU A 359 -14.55 -30.37 26.15
C LEU A 359 -14.16 -31.36 27.26
N PHE A 360 -14.00 -30.88 28.51
CA PHE A 360 -13.62 -31.69 29.65
C PHE A 360 -14.80 -32.46 30.25
N TYR A 361 -16.03 -31.94 30.20
CA TYR A 361 -17.18 -32.59 30.82
C TYR A 361 -17.90 -33.58 29.92
N SER A 362 -17.96 -33.33 28.60
CA SER A 362 -18.54 -34.28 27.66
C SER A 362 -18.25 -33.93 26.18
N PRO A 363 -17.44 -34.71 25.48
CA PRO A 363 -17.24 -34.56 24.04
C PRO A 363 -18.52 -34.66 23.20
N VAL A 364 -19.48 -35.42 23.67
CA VAL A 364 -20.78 -35.58 22.98
C VAL A 364 -21.61 -34.31 23.10
N LEU A 365 -21.67 -33.72 24.28
CA LEU A 365 -22.34 -32.41 24.49
C LEU A 365 -21.68 -31.30 23.71
N PHE A 366 -20.36 -31.34 23.55
CA PHE A 366 -19.65 -30.42 22.67
C PHE A 366 -20.13 -30.52 21.22
N LEU A 367 -20.17 -31.73 20.69
CA LEU A 367 -20.63 -31.94 19.30
C LEU A 367 -22.11 -31.52 19.14
N GLN A 368 -22.96 -31.85 20.11
CA GLN A 368 -24.35 -31.41 20.11
C GLN A 368 -24.51 -29.90 20.20
N SER A 369 -23.72 -29.21 21.04
CA SER A 369 -23.76 -27.75 21.14
C SER A 369 -23.26 -27.06 19.87
N LEU A 370 -22.25 -27.63 19.21
CA LEU A 370 -21.75 -27.17 17.92
C LEU A 370 -22.83 -27.31 16.83
N LEU A 371 -23.46 -28.48 16.73
CA LEU A 371 -24.54 -28.71 15.78
C LEU A 371 -25.75 -27.82 16.09
N TRP A 372 -26.13 -27.71 17.38
CA TRP A 372 -27.21 -26.83 17.81
C TRP A 372 -26.92 -25.35 17.44
N SER A 373 -25.68 -24.88 17.63
CA SER A 373 -25.29 -23.51 17.27
C SER A 373 -25.36 -23.27 15.76
N ILE A 374 -25.06 -24.25 14.92
CA ILE A 374 -25.12 -24.16 13.45
C ILE A 374 -26.58 -24.12 12.95
N PHE A 375 -27.49 -24.89 13.59
CA PHE A 375 -28.86 -25.03 13.12
C PHE A 375 -29.89 -24.14 13.85
N ASN A 376 -29.47 -23.38 14.86
CA ASN A 376 -30.42 -22.59 15.65
C ASN A 376 -30.65 -21.22 15.02
N ILE A 377 -31.84 -21.03 14.44
CA ILE A 377 -32.31 -19.79 13.77
C ILE A 377 -32.30 -18.58 14.73
N GLN A 378 -32.28 -18.77 16.07
CA GLN A 378 -32.13 -17.66 17.04
C GLN A 378 -30.77 -16.95 16.96
N LEU A 379 -29.82 -17.45 16.16
CA LEU A 379 -28.57 -16.75 15.84
C LEU A 379 -28.74 -15.55 14.90
N ILE A 380 -29.90 -15.35 14.27
CA ILE A 380 -30.20 -14.14 13.51
C ILE A 380 -30.49 -13.00 14.49
N ASN A 381 -29.42 -12.54 15.12
CA ASN A 381 -29.45 -11.33 15.91
C ASN A 381 -28.94 -10.13 15.10
N SER A 382 -29.11 -8.92 15.63
CA SER A 382 -28.62 -7.69 14.97
C SER A 382 -27.16 -7.74 14.57
N SER A 383 -26.30 -8.38 15.36
CA SER A 383 -24.87 -8.53 15.07
C SER A 383 -24.63 -9.41 13.84
N PHE A 384 -25.38 -10.50 13.68
CA PHE A 384 -25.30 -11.36 12.49
C PHE A 384 -25.74 -10.61 11.23
N LEU A 385 -26.84 -9.83 11.30
CA LEU A 385 -27.32 -9.05 10.17
C LEU A 385 -26.30 -7.99 9.74
N ILE A 386 -25.71 -7.29 10.70
CA ILE A 386 -24.68 -6.27 10.44
C ILE A 386 -23.41 -6.91 9.83
N ALA A 387 -22.94 -8.05 10.39
CA ALA A 387 -21.81 -8.78 9.85
C ALA A 387 -22.07 -9.29 8.43
N SER A 388 -23.28 -9.81 8.18
CA SER A 388 -23.70 -10.25 6.84
C SER A 388 -23.74 -9.12 5.83
N ALA A 389 -24.27 -7.95 6.23
CA ALA A 389 -24.24 -6.76 5.39
C ALA A 389 -22.81 -6.32 5.07
N GLY A 390 -21.92 -6.26 6.06
CA GLY A 390 -20.50 -5.95 5.85
C GLY A 390 -19.81 -6.93 4.91
N PHE A 391 -20.09 -8.23 5.06
CA PHE A 391 -19.59 -9.28 4.17
C PHE A 391 -20.09 -9.10 2.73
N LEU A 392 -21.37 -8.84 2.52
CA LEU A 392 -21.95 -8.62 1.19
C LEU A 392 -21.35 -7.37 0.53
N PHE A 393 -21.15 -6.29 1.27
CA PHE A 393 -20.46 -5.10 0.77
C PHE A 393 -19.01 -5.44 0.34
N TRP A 394 -18.28 -6.15 1.18
CA TRP A 394 -16.91 -6.53 0.85
C TRP A 394 -16.84 -7.45 -0.37
N ALA A 395 -17.71 -8.46 -0.44
CA ALA A 395 -17.83 -9.35 -1.60
C ALA A 395 -18.17 -8.58 -2.89
N PHE A 396 -19.06 -7.58 -2.80
CA PHE A 396 -19.37 -6.68 -3.90
C PHE A 396 -18.14 -5.91 -4.39
N PHE A 397 -17.35 -5.32 -3.48
CA PHE A 397 -16.13 -4.62 -3.86
C PHE A 397 -15.06 -5.54 -4.44
N CYS A 398 -14.91 -6.75 -3.91
CA CYS A 398 -14.05 -7.77 -4.51
C CYS A 398 -14.49 -8.10 -5.94
N TYR A 399 -15.76 -8.37 -6.16
CA TYR A 399 -16.30 -8.64 -7.49
C TYR A 399 -16.05 -7.47 -8.46
N LYS A 400 -16.36 -6.25 -8.03
CA LYS A 400 -16.14 -5.04 -8.84
C LYS A 400 -14.65 -4.75 -9.11
N SER A 401 -13.77 -5.10 -8.19
CA SER A 401 -12.32 -4.93 -8.40
C SER A 401 -11.80 -5.85 -9.51
N PHE A 402 -12.28 -7.09 -9.58
CA PHE A 402 -11.95 -8.02 -10.67
C PHE A 402 -12.51 -7.55 -12.02
N GLU A 403 -13.75 -7.09 -12.04
CA GLU A 403 -14.35 -6.49 -13.26
C GLU A 403 -13.53 -5.30 -13.77
N LEU A 404 -13.13 -4.38 -12.90
CA LEU A 404 -12.33 -3.21 -13.28
C LEU A 404 -10.90 -3.56 -13.72
N SER A 405 -10.39 -4.71 -13.30
CA SER A 405 -9.09 -5.23 -13.73
C SER A 405 -9.15 -6.06 -15.03
N ASN A 406 -10.32 -6.15 -15.67
CA ASN A 406 -10.58 -7.02 -16.81
C ASN A 406 -10.22 -8.49 -16.53
N GLU A 407 -10.40 -8.94 -15.28
CA GLU A 407 -10.18 -10.32 -14.86
C GLU A 407 -11.49 -10.92 -14.35
N LYS A 408 -11.56 -12.26 -14.38
CA LYS A 408 -12.72 -12.98 -13.84
C LYS A 408 -12.38 -13.59 -12.49
N PHE A 409 -13.22 -13.35 -11.51
CA PHE A 409 -13.17 -14.11 -10.28
C PHE A 409 -13.59 -15.56 -10.57
N THR A 410 -12.70 -16.51 -10.36
CA THR A 410 -12.90 -17.93 -10.66
C THR A 410 -12.88 -18.77 -9.37
N LEU A 411 -13.32 -20.02 -9.46
CA LEU A 411 -13.29 -20.96 -8.32
C LEU A 411 -11.88 -21.13 -7.73
N SER A 412 -10.82 -20.93 -8.54
CA SER A 412 -9.43 -21.00 -8.06
C SER A 412 -9.07 -19.90 -7.06
N HIS A 413 -9.83 -18.80 -7.01
CA HIS A 413 -9.64 -17.70 -6.06
C HIS A 413 -10.33 -17.97 -4.70
N LEU A 414 -11.27 -18.92 -4.62
CA LEU A 414 -12.01 -19.19 -3.38
C LEU A 414 -11.12 -19.51 -2.17
N PRO A 415 -10.06 -20.34 -2.26
CA PRO A 415 -9.20 -20.57 -1.10
C PRO A 415 -8.49 -19.28 -0.63
N GLY A 416 -7.99 -18.45 -1.57
CA GLY A 416 -7.42 -17.13 -1.25
C GLY A 416 -8.44 -16.18 -0.65
N PHE A 417 -9.69 -16.21 -1.12
CA PHE A 417 -10.80 -15.43 -0.59
C PHE A 417 -11.12 -15.78 0.86
N PHE A 418 -11.17 -17.07 1.20
CA PHE A 418 -11.35 -17.49 2.60
C PHE A 418 -10.16 -17.09 3.47
N LEU A 419 -8.94 -17.15 2.93
CA LEU A 419 -7.75 -16.72 3.65
C LEU A 419 -7.78 -15.22 3.96
N ILE A 420 -8.18 -14.38 3.00
CA ILE A 420 -8.29 -12.93 3.20
C ILE A 420 -9.42 -12.57 4.16
N LEU A 421 -10.47 -13.37 4.22
CA LEU A 421 -11.61 -13.10 5.08
C LEU A 421 -11.35 -13.47 6.55
N PHE A 422 -10.72 -14.61 6.81
CA PHE A 422 -10.58 -15.16 8.16
C PHE A 422 -9.18 -15.01 8.74
N PHE A 423 -8.14 -15.24 7.96
CA PHE A 423 -6.75 -15.18 8.42
C PHE A 423 -6.17 -13.77 8.33
N TYR A 424 -6.37 -13.10 7.20
CA TYR A 424 -5.67 -11.87 6.90
C TYR A 424 -5.98 -10.71 7.86
N PRO A 425 -7.21 -10.50 8.35
CA PRO A 425 -7.48 -9.45 9.35
C PRO A 425 -6.72 -9.66 10.66
N ILE A 426 -6.59 -10.92 11.10
CA ILE A 426 -5.81 -11.28 12.30
C ILE A 426 -4.33 -10.99 12.06
N PHE A 427 -3.82 -11.44 10.92
CA PHE A 427 -2.43 -11.24 10.51
C PHE A 427 -2.08 -9.74 10.39
N ILE A 428 -2.93 -8.95 9.74
CA ILE A 428 -2.75 -7.50 9.57
C ILE A 428 -2.84 -6.77 10.92
N GLY A 429 -3.82 -7.11 11.76
CA GLY A 429 -3.96 -6.52 13.10
C GLY A 429 -2.71 -6.76 13.96
N PHE A 430 -2.20 -7.98 13.98
CA PHE A 430 -0.95 -8.32 14.68
C PHE A 430 0.24 -7.55 14.09
N THR A 431 0.40 -7.56 12.77
CA THR A 431 1.52 -6.91 12.09
C THR A 431 1.51 -5.39 12.31
N PHE A 432 0.33 -4.78 12.27
CA PHE A 432 0.16 -3.36 12.53
C PHE A 432 0.55 -3.00 13.96
N PHE A 433 0.05 -3.77 14.94
CA PHE A 433 0.43 -3.59 16.34
C PHE A 433 1.94 -3.75 16.55
N TYR A 434 2.53 -4.81 16.01
CA TYR A 434 3.97 -5.04 16.08
C TYR A 434 4.77 -3.87 15.50
N SER A 435 4.30 -3.30 14.40
CA SER A 435 4.89 -2.11 13.79
C SER A 435 4.85 -0.89 14.70
N TYR A 436 3.74 -0.66 15.41
CA TYR A 436 3.66 0.38 16.43
C TYR A 436 4.68 0.17 17.55
N VAL A 437 4.75 -1.04 18.10
CA VAL A 437 5.72 -1.36 19.16
C VAL A 437 7.14 -1.09 18.71
N LEU A 438 7.50 -1.43 17.48
CA LEU A 438 8.82 -1.16 16.92
C LEU A 438 9.11 0.33 16.79
N GLU A 439 8.15 1.13 16.29
CA GLU A 439 8.32 2.57 16.17
C GLU A 439 8.46 3.23 17.54
N PHE A 440 7.64 2.87 18.52
CA PHE A 440 7.74 3.36 19.89
C PHE A 440 9.06 2.97 20.57
N SER A 441 9.57 1.76 20.33
CA SER A 441 10.85 1.32 20.89
C SER A 441 12.05 2.04 20.27
N GLY A 442 11.84 2.82 19.21
CA GLY A 442 12.89 3.54 18.49
C GLY A 442 13.92 2.64 17.81
N ARG A 443 13.58 1.38 17.58
CA ARG A 443 14.45 0.46 16.82
C ARG A 443 14.55 0.94 15.39
N ARG A 444 15.79 1.17 14.92
CA ARG A 444 16.04 1.46 13.51
C ARG A 444 15.58 0.28 12.65
N TYR A 445 15.03 0.57 11.50
CA TYR A 445 14.80 -0.45 10.48
C TYR A 445 16.18 -0.82 9.90
N VAL A 446 16.49 -2.10 9.88
CA VAL A 446 17.69 -2.64 9.20
C VAL A 446 17.14 -3.42 8.00
N TRP A 447 17.64 -3.10 6.82
CA TRP A 447 17.29 -3.75 5.55
C TRP A 447 17.82 -5.18 5.49
#